data_87a95a1ea8ce451d1a9f04486b65f739
#
_entry.id   87a95a1ea8ce451d1a9f04486b65f739
#
_cell.length_a   1.000
_cell.length_b   1.000
_cell.length_c   1.000
_cell.angle_alpha   90.00
_cell.angle_beta   90.00
_cell.angle_gamma   90.00
#
_symmetry.space_group_name_H-M   'P 1'
#
loop_
_entity.id
_entity.type
_entity.pdbx_description
1 polymer ?
#
loop_
_entity_poly.entity_id
_entity_poly.type
_entity_poly.pdbx_seq_one_letter_code
_entity_poly.pdbx_strand_id
1 'polypeptide(L)'
;IGENILLLFEDFDTIKYQVHEMLRIEKISKESDINEEISAYTSLIPDGNNLKATMLIMYPDVEERRVMLKKLHNLENNIYLCIDDTKRMFAVSDEDLERTRDEKTSAVHFLRFQLDSNSMEKFKSSDNIVFGAAHDSYSSHTKIDSETKSALLSDFE
;
A
#
# COMPACT_ATOMS: atom_id res chain seq x y z
N ILE A 1 8.38 -4.44 -5.42
CA ILE A 1 9.63 -4.18 -4.71
C ILE A 1 10.36 -5.52 -4.58
N GLY A 2 11.44 -5.72 -5.35
CA GLY A 2 12.07 -7.02 -5.45
C GLY A 2 11.12 -8.08 -6.02
N GLU A 3 11.33 -9.35 -5.66
CA GLU A 3 10.57 -10.48 -6.21
C GLU A 3 9.32 -10.85 -5.40
N ASN A 4 9.28 -10.45 -4.13
CA ASN A 4 8.28 -10.97 -3.19
C ASN A 4 7.33 -9.91 -2.62
N ILE A 5 7.50 -8.63 -2.94
CA ILE A 5 6.61 -7.56 -2.47
C ILE A 5 5.97 -6.86 -3.66
N LEU A 6 4.65 -6.89 -3.70
CA LEU A 6 3.83 -6.15 -4.66
C LEU A 6 3.13 -5.00 -3.94
N LEU A 7 3.19 -3.79 -4.48
CA LEU A 7 2.34 -2.67 -4.10
C LEU A 7 1.28 -2.47 -5.19
N LEU A 8 0.02 -2.57 -4.81
CA LEU A 8 -1.13 -2.20 -5.62
C LEU A 8 -1.61 -0.85 -5.09
N PHE A 9 -1.39 0.21 -5.87
CA PHE A 9 -1.87 1.53 -5.49
C PHE A 9 -3.38 1.62 -5.65
N GLU A 10 -4.00 2.22 -4.66
CA GLU A 10 -5.45 2.37 -4.59
C GLU A 10 -5.85 3.80 -4.98
N ASP A 11 -6.92 3.90 -5.73
CA ASP A 11 -7.60 5.14 -6.09
C ASP A 11 -9.11 5.00 -5.85
N PHE A 12 -9.86 6.03 -6.21
CA PHE A 12 -11.32 5.99 -6.07
C PHE A 12 -11.96 4.84 -6.87
N ASP A 13 -11.48 4.56 -8.08
CA ASP A 13 -12.10 3.55 -8.95
C ASP A 13 -11.76 2.13 -8.50
N THR A 14 -10.54 1.87 -8.04
CA THR A 14 -10.14 0.57 -7.48
C THR A 14 -10.93 0.25 -6.21
N ILE A 15 -11.07 1.21 -5.31
CA ILE A 15 -11.84 1.03 -4.07
C ILE A 15 -13.33 0.87 -4.36
N LYS A 16 -13.89 1.68 -5.25
CA LYS A 16 -15.28 1.53 -5.70
C LYS A 16 -15.55 0.14 -6.28
N TYR A 17 -14.61 -0.38 -7.08
CA TYR A 17 -14.72 -1.73 -7.63
C TYR A 17 -14.69 -2.78 -6.51
N GLN A 18 -13.80 -2.67 -5.52
CA GLN A 18 -13.74 -3.58 -4.38
C GLN A 18 -15.05 -3.59 -3.60
N VAL A 19 -15.61 -2.41 -3.27
CA VAL A 19 -16.92 -2.31 -2.60
C VAL A 19 -18.01 -3.02 -3.41
N HIS A 20 -18.08 -2.79 -4.72
CA HIS A 20 -19.07 -3.47 -5.57
C HIS A 20 -18.94 -4.98 -5.55
N GLU A 21 -17.68 -5.50 -5.59
CA GLU A 21 -17.44 -6.94 -5.53
C GLU A 21 -17.83 -7.53 -4.18
N MET A 22 -17.57 -6.83 -3.07
CA MET A 22 -18.00 -7.28 -1.74
C MET A 22 -19.52 -7.32 -1.61
N LEU A 23 -20.20 -6.25 -2.02
CA LEU A 23 -21.68 -6.20 -2.03
C LEU A 23 -22.28 -7.34 -2.87
N ARG A 24 -21.65 -7.66 -4.01
CA ARG A 24 -22.08 -8.75 -4.89
C ARG A 24 -21.86 -10.13 -4.28
N ILE A 25 -20.68 -10.39 -3.71
CA ILE A 25 -20.29 -11.68 -3.14
C ILE A 25 -21.10 -11.98 -1.89
N GLU A 26 -21.26 -11.01 -1.01
CA GLU A 26 -21.98 -11.15 0.26
C GLU A 26 -23.50 -10.94 0.11
N LYS A 27 -23.97 -10.60 -1.11
CA LYS A 27 -25.39 -10.35 -1.44
C LYS A 27 -26.01 -9.27 -0.55
N ILE A 28 -25.24 -8.25 -0.23
CA ILE A 28 -25.67 -7.11 0.55
C ILE A 28 -26.62 -6.25 -0.31
N SER A 29 -27.83 -5.99 0.21
CA SER A 29 -28.85 -5.21 -0.51
C SER A 29 -29.56 -4.17 0.36
N LYS A 30 -29.38 -4.22 1.68
CA LYS A 30 -29.94 -3.23 2.58
C LYS A 30 -29.07 -1.98 2.59
N GLU A 31 -29.68 -0.82 2.53
CA GLU A 31 -28.99 0.48 2.49
C GLU A 31 -28.05 0.69 3.69
N SER A 32 -28.46 0.27 4.91
CA SER A 32 -27.61 0.33 6.10
C SER A 32 -26.30 -0.44 5.93
N ASP A 33 -26.41 -1.67 5.44
CA ASP A 33 -25.30 -2.59 5.32
C ASP A 33 -24.36 -2.15 4.17
N ILE A 34 -24.94 -1.56 3.09
CA ILE A 34 -24.20 -0.93 2.00
C ILE A 34 -23.36 0.25 2.53
N ASN A 35 -23.96 1.11 3.36
CA ASN A 35 -23.28 2.27 3.92
C ASN A 35 -22.17 1.86 4.91
N GLU A 36 -22.35 0.79 5.66
CA GLU A 36 -21.31 0.22 6.53
C GLU A 36 -20.10 -0.26 5.68
N GLU A 37 -20.37 -0.98 4.58
CA GLU A 37 -19.33 -1.45 3.67
C GLU A 37 -18.57 -0.28 3.02
N ILE A 38 -19.28 0.72 2.49
CA ILE A 38 -18.65 1.93 1.94
C ILE A 38 -17.76 2.61 2.98
N SER A 39 -18.24 2.74 4.21
CA SER A 39 -17.51 3.39 5.29
C SER A 39 -16.21 2.65 5.64
N ALA A 40 -16.21 1.32 5.59
CA ALA A 40 -15.04 0.50 5.85
C ALA A 40 -13.90 0.73 4.83
N TYR A 41 -14.26 0.96 3.55
CA TYR A 41 -13.29 1.15 2.47
C TYR A 41 -12.91 2.62 2.20
N THR A 42 -13.68 3.58 2.68
CA THR A 42 -13.44 5.02 2.40
C THR A 42 -12.06 5.48 2.87
N SER A 43 -11.55 4.92 3.97
CA SER A 43 -10.21 5.23 4.50
C SER A 43 -9.06 4.81 3.58
N LEU A 44 -9.32 3.96 2.59
CA LEU A 44 -8.33 3.48 1.63
C LEU A 44 -8.24 4.36 0.38
N ILE A 45 -9.10 5.37 0.23
CA ILE A 45 -9.04 6.33 -0.88
C ILE A 45 -8.01 7.41 -0.57
N PRO A 46 -7.09 7.76 -1.51
CA PRO A 46 -6.22 8.93 -1.36
C PRO A 46 -7.01 10.23 -1.11
N ASP A 47 -6.43 11.16 -0.37
CA ASP A 47 -7.09 12.40 0.04
C ASP A 47 -6.37 13.69 -0.46
N GLY A 48 -5.58 13.56 -1.53
CA GLY A 48 -4.92 14.67 -2.21
C GLY A 48 -3.50 14.99 -1.72
N ASN A 49 -3.05 14.40 -0.61
CA ASN A 49 -1.69 14.59 -0.08
C ASN A 49 -1.00 13.28 0.33
N ASN A 50 -1.53 12.17 -0.08
CA ASN A 50 -0.95 10.86 0.18
C ASN A 50 -1.18 9.90 -0.99
N LEU A 51 -0.42 8.80 -0.97
CA LEU A 51 -0.64 7.63 -1.80
C LEU A 51 -1.07 6.49 -0.89
N LYS A 52 -2.07 5.75 -1.32
CA LYS A 52 -2.56 4.55 -0.63
C LYS A 52 -2.19 3.32 -1.43
N ALA A 53 -1.82 2.25 -0.77
CA ALA A 53 -1.47 1.00 -1.43
C ALA A 53 -1.83 -0.22 -0.58
N THR A 54 -2.31 -1.26 -1.25
CA THR A 54 -2.35 -2.61 -0.69
C THR A 54 -1.02 -3.29 -0.97
N MET A 55 -0.29 -3.66 0.08
CA MET A 55 0.94 -4.44 -0.02
C MET A 55 0.64 -5.93 0.08
N LEU A 56 1.18 -6.70 -0.86
CA LEU A 56 1.13 -8.16 -0.84
C LEU A 56 2.54 -8.73 -0.66
N ILE A 57 2.70 -9.67 0.29
CA ILE A 57 3.91 -10.46 0.46
C ILE A 57 3.69 -11.82 -0.22
N MET A 58 4.43 -12.07 -1.30
CA MET A 58 4.16 -13.15 -2.24
C MET A 58 5.24 -14.22 -2.19
N TYR A 59 4.92 -15.35 -1.56
CA TYR A 59 5.68 -16.60 -1.61
C TYR A 59 4.74 -17.71 -2.07
N PRO A 60 4.93 -18.25 -3.29
CA PRO A 60 4.02 -19.27 -3.84
C PRO A 60 3.98 -20.56 -3.01
N ASP A 61 5.14 -21.04 -2.55
CA ASP A 61 5.21 -22.21 -1.70
C ASP A 61 4.68 -21.94 -0.28
N VAL A 62 3.84 -22.83 0.24
CA VAL A 62 3.15 -22.65 1.53
C VAL A 62 4.11 -22.70 2.70
N GLU A 63 5.07 -23.62 2.68
CA GLU A 63 6.03 -23.77 3.79
C GLU A 63 7.06 -22.65 3.79
N GLU A 64 7.54 -22.25 2.63
CA GLU A 64 8.40 -21.08 2.47
C GLU A 64 7.68 -19.81 2.97
N ARG A 65 6.45 -19.58 2.53
CA ARG A 65 5.63 -18.44 2.98
C ARG A 65 5.47 -18.39 4.49
N ARG A 66 5.21 -19.55 5.13
CA ARG A 66 5.09 -19.65 6.58
C ARG A 66 6.37 -19.24 7.31
N VAL A 67 7.53 -19.63 6.79
CA VAL A 67 8.83 -19.27 7.34
C VAL A 67 9.12 -17.79 7.11
N MET A 68 8.87 -17.31 5.89
CA MET A 68 9.18 -15.92 5.52
C MET A 68 8.30 -14.91 6.24
N LEU A 69 7.01 -15.17 6.43
CA LEU A 69 6.14 -14.26 7.20
C LEU A 69 6.58 -14.10 8.67
N LYS A 70 7.25 -15.10 9.25
CA LYS A 70 7.88 -14.97 10.57
C LYS A 70 9.15 -14.12 10.51
N LYS A 71 10.01 -14.33 9.51
CA LYS A 71 11.25 -13.57 9.32
C LYS A 71 11.02 -12.11 8.98
N LEU A 72 9.91 -11.83 8.28
CA LEU A 72 9.51 -10.50 7.81
C LEU A 72 8.60 -9.77 8.80
N HIS A 73 8.64 -10.16 10.07
CA HIS A 73 7.88 -9.46 11.12
C HIS A 73 8.20 -7.95 11.13
N ASN A 74 7.17 -7.10 11.13
CA ASN A 74 7.28 -5.64 11.01
C ASN A 74 7.81 -5.12 9.65
N LEU A 75 7.76 -5.91 8.58
CA LEU A 75 8.16 -5.44 7.25
C LEU A 75 7.32 -4.24 6.79
N GLU A 76 6.03 -4.22 7.11
CA GLU A 76 5.08 -3.16 6.78
C GLU A 76 5.52 -1.77 7.25
N ASN A 77 6.22 -1.70 8.37
CA ASN A 77 6.77 -0.47 8.93
C ASN A 77 8.12 -0.05 8.30
N ASN A 78 8.67 -0.88 7.42
CA ASN A 78 9.95 -0.67 6.76
C ASN A 78 9.82 -0.44 5.25
N ILE A 79 8.60 -0.21 4.76
CA ILE A 79 8.34 0.18 3.38
C ILE A 79 8.44 1.69 3.25
N TYR A 80 9.14 2.17 2.23
CA TYR A 80 9.41 3.59 2.05
C TYR A 80 9.23 4.07 0.61
N LEU A 81 8.96 5.36 0.49
CA LEU A 81 9.09 6.17 -0.71
C LEU A 81 10.34 7.04 -0.60
N CYS A 82 11.12 7.14 -1.66
CA CYS A 82 12.28 8.02 -1.78
C CYS A 82 12.25 8.76 -3.11
N ILE A 83 12.49 10.07 -3.10
CA ILE A 83 12.53 10.93 -4.29
C ILE A 83 13.92 11.55 -4.37
N ASP A 84 14.59 11.44 -5.54
CA ASP A 84 15.91 12.00 -5.80
C ASP A 84 16.98 11.63 -4.74
N ASP A 85 16.96 10.39 -4.27
CA ASP A 85 17.88 9.90 -3.25
C ASP A 85 17.89 10.72 -1.94
N THR A 86 16.78 11.43 -1.67
CA THR A 86 16.60 12.21 -0.44
C THR A 86 16.21 11.31 0.73
N LYS A 87 15.70 11.91 1.81
CA LYS A 87 15.25 11.17 3.00
C LYS A 87 14.11 10.19 2.64
N ARG A 88 14.22 8.95 3.09
CA ARG A 88 13.16 7.95 2.98
C ARG A 88 11.94 8.38 3.79
N MET A 89 10.78 8.34 3.18
CA MET A 89 9.48 8.55 3.79
C MET A 89 8.84 7.19 4.01
N PHE A 90 8.85 6.71 5.25
CA PHE A 90 8.26 5.42 5.57
C PHE A 90 6.74 5.48 5.55
N ALA A 91 6.13 4.42 5.07
CA ALA A 91 4.68 4.29 5.07
C ALA A 91 4.13 4.18 6.50
N VAL A 92 2.93 4.69 6.69
CA VAL A 92 2.08 4.37 7.85
C VAL A 92 1.28 3.12 7.47
N SER A 93 1.35 2.08 8.28
CA SER A 93 0.72 0.80 8.00
C SER A 93 -0.49 0.54 8.88
N ASP A 94 -1.47 -0.17 8.33
CA ASP A 94 -2.57 -0.81 9.06
C ASP A 94 -3.31 0.12 10.04
N GLU A 95 -3.64 1.35 9.61
CA GLU A 95 -4.35 2.34 10.42
C GLU A 95 -5.78 1.92 10.79
N ASP A 96 -6.33 0.96 10.08
CA ASP A 96 -7.67 0.40 10.30
C ASP A 96 -7.69 -0.76 11.30
N LEU A 97 -6.71 -1.65 11.23
CA LEU A 97 -6.63 -2.88 12.02
C LEU A 97 -5.19 -3.40 12.06
N GLU A 98 -4.70 -3.69 13.26
CA GLU A 98 -3.40 -4.34 13.43
C GLU A 98 -3.41 -5.76 12.82
N ARG A 99 -2.55 -6.00 11.82
CA ARG A 99 -2.45 -7.25 11.07
C ARG A 99 -1.25 -8.09 11.47
N THR A 100 -0.21 -7.46 11.99
CA THR A 100 0.96 -8.16 12.54
C THR A 100 0.63 -8.69 13.92
N ARG A 101 0.94 -9.96 14.16
CA ARG A 101 0.81 -10.64 15.46
C ARG A 101 2.19 -10.95 16.01
N ASP A 102 2.28 -11.28 17.31
CA ASP A 102 3.56 -11.49 18.03
C ASP A 102 4.55 -12.43 17.33
N GLU A 103 4.07 -13.37 16.52
CA GLU A 103 4.93 -14.38 15.90
C GLU A 103 5.18 -14.18 14.40
N LYS A 104 4.34 -13.39 13.67
CA LYS A 104 4.45 -13.23 12.23
C LYS A 104 3.70 -12.00 11.72
N THR A 105 4.15 -11.45 10.58
CA THR A 105 3.40 -10.47 9.83
C THR A 105 2.29 -11.10 8.99
N SER A 106 1.34 -10.30 8.54
CA SER A 106 0.33 -10.70 7.54
C SER A 106 0.97 -10.79 6.15
N ALA A 107 0.33 -11.50 5.22
CA ALA A 107 0.68 -11.46 3.80
C ALA A 107 0.05 -10.24 3.07
N VAL A 108 -0.84 -9.51 3.74
CA VAL A 108 -1.54 -8.32 3.19
C VAL A 108 -1.51 -7.21 4.22
N HIS A 109 -1.11 -6.01 3.82
CA HIS A 109 -1.12 -4.79 4.62
C HIS A 109 -1.65 -3.62 3.82
N PHE A 110 -2.28 -2.66 4.47
CA PHE A 110 -2.65 -1.38 3.89
C PHE A 110 -1.65 -0.31 4.30
N LEU A 111 -1.12 0.40 3.32
CA LEU A 111 -0.06 1.38 3.50
C LEU A 111 -0.51 2.76 3.04
N ARG A 112 -0.10 3.79 3.78
CA ARG A 112 -0.26 5.19 3.39
C ARG A 112 1.10 5.88 3.38
N PHE A 113 1.46 6.46 2.24
CA PHE A 113 2.63 7.32 2.10
C PHE A 113 2.18 8.76 2.18
N GLN A 114 2.45 9.41 3.30
CA GLN A 114 2.10 10.81 3.52
C GLN A 114 3.16 11.72 2.89
N LEU A 115 2.73 12.68 2.08
CA LEU A 115 3.59 13.69 1.47
C LEU A 115 3.21 15.09 1.97
N ASP A 116 4.22 15.89 2.28
CA ASP A 116 4.04 17.32 2.44
C ASP A 116 4.08 18.04 1.09
N SER A 117 3.74 19.32 1.05
CA SER A 117 3.70 20.11 -0.20
C SER A 117 5.02 20.10 -0.94
N ASN A 118 6.16 20.14 -0.25
CA ASN A 118 7.47 20.11 -0.88
C ASN A 118 7.78 18.72 -1.49
N SER A 119 7.40 17.65 -0.82
CA SER A 119 7.55 16.27 -1.33
C SER A 119 6.65 16.03 -2.54
N MET A 120 5.43 16.56 -2.55
CA MET A 120 4.54 16.49 -3.72
C MET A 120 5.10 17.24 -4.93
N GLU A 121 5.64 18.45 -4.73
CA GLU A 121 6.33 19.20 -5.78
C GLU A 121 7.51 18.46 -6.38
N LYS A 122 8.33 17.83 -5.51
CA LYS A 122 9.43 16.96 -5.94
C LYS A 122 8.93 15.74 -6.68
N PHE A 123 7.88 15.09 -6.20
CA PHE A 123 7.28 13.93 -6.87
C PHE A 123 6.82 14.29 -8.28
N LYS A 124 6.18 15.47 -8.47
CA LYS A 124 5.76 15.96 -9.78
C LYS A 124 6.93 16.21 -10.74
N SER A 125 8.02 16.78 -10.25
CA SER A 125 9.16 17.21 -11.07
C SER A 125 10.23 16.15 -11.28
N SER A 126 10.40 15.20 -10.36
CA SER A 126 11.46 14.18 -10.40
C SER A 126 11.13 13.00 -11.32
N ASP A 127 12.15 12.49 -12.01
CA ASP A 127 12.11 11.20 -12.70
C ASP A 127 12.77 10.07 -11.90
N ASN A 128 13.25 10.37 -10.69
CA ASN A 128 13.87 9.38 -9.81
C ASN A 128 13.02 9.16 -8.56
N ILE A 129 11.94 8.40 -8.72
CA ILE A 129 11.01 8.03 -7.65
C ILE A 129 11.14 6.53 -7.40
N VAL A 130 11.41 6.17 -6.16
CA VAL A 130 11.74 4.80 -5.75
C VAL A 130 10.85 4.40 -4.58
N PHE A 131 10.22 3.25 -4.68
CA PHE A 131 9.64 2.54 -3.54
C PHE A 131 10.55 1.40 -3.12
N GLY A 132 10.71 1.20 -1.82
CA GLY A 132 11.62 0.19 -1.31
C GLY A 132 11.22 -0.37 0.03
N ALA A 133 11.92 -1.44 0.41
CA ALA A 133 11.87 -2.06 1.72
C ALA A 133 13.26 -1.98 2.36
N ALA A 134 13.31 -1.63 3.65
CA ALA A 134 14.55 -1.48 4.43
C ALA A 134 14.48 -2.32 5.71
N HIS A 135 14.08 -3.58 5.56
CA HIS A 135 14.00 -4.56 6.65
C HIS A 135 15.26 -5.42 6.67
N ASP A 136 15.73 -5.83 7.85
CA ASP A 136 16.98 -6.62 8.02
C ASP A 136 16.98 -7.93 7.21
N SER A 137 15.83 -8.56 7.07
CA SER A 137 15.65 -9.80 6.29
C SER A 137 15.18 -9.56 4.85
N TYR A 138 14.91 -8.31 4.45
CA TYR A 138 14.46 -7.98 3.10
C TYR A 138 14.78 -6.53 2.75
N SER A 139 15.81 -6.35 1.94
CA SER A 139 16.23 -5.03 1.46
C SER A 139 16.21 -5.02 -0.06
N SER A 140 15.29 -4.28 -0.63
CA SER A 140 15.13 -4.12 -2.08
C SER A 140 14.46 -2.80 -2.39
N HIS A 141 14.59 -2.35 -3.64
CA HIS A 141 13.89 -1.16 -4.12
C HIS A 141 13.56 -1.28 -5.61
N THR A 142 12.57 -0.52 -6.04
CA THR A 142 12.13 -0.44 -7.43
C THR A 142 11.85 1.01 -7.78
N LYS A 143 12.46 1.48 -8.87
CA LYS A 143 12.13 2.76 -9.47
C LYS A 143 10.83 2.60 -10.25
N ILE A 144 9.88 3.51 -10.09
CA ILE A 144 8.65 3.51 -10.88
C ILE A 144 8.92 4.06 -12.29
N ASP A 145 8.16 3.58 -13.25
CA ASP A 145 8.17 4.10 -14.62
C ASP A 145 7.28 5.36 -14.76
N SER A 146 7.32 5.96 -15.94
CA SER A 146 6.58 7.18 -16.24
C SER A 146 5.07 6.97 -16.27
N GLU A 147 4.60 5.77 -16.63
CA GLU A 147 3.18 5.43 -16.66
C GLU A 147 2.63 5.34 -15.23
N THR A 148 3.30 4.58 -14.37
CA THR A 148 2.98 4.49 -12.94
C THR A 148 3.01 5.88 -12.28
N LYS A 149 4.07 6.68 -12.54
CA LYS A 149 4.15 8.05 -12.03
C LYS A 149 2.94 8.88 -12.45
N SER A 150 2.58 8.83 -13.74
CA SER A 150 1.44 9.60 -14.27
C SER A 150 0.12 9.20 -13.62
N ALA A 151 -0.09 7.92 -13.37
CA ALA A 151 -1.27 7.43 -12.66
C ALA A 151 -1.32 7.96 -11.21
N LEU A 152 -0.20 7.88 -10.47
CA LEU A 152 -0.13 8.33 -9.08
C LEU A 152 -0.26 9.85 -8.91
N LEU A 153 0.03 10.64 -9.94
CA LEU A 153 -0.14 12.10 -9.90
C LEU A 153 -1.60 12.51 -9.77
N SER A 154 -2.55 11.70 -10.23
CA SER A 154 -3.99 11.97 -10.08
C SER A 154 -4.47 11.91 -8.62
N ASP A 155 -3.73 11.23 -7.74
CA ASP A 155 -4.05 11.13 -6.31
C ASP A 155 -3.74 12.43 -5.53
N PHE A 156 -3.05 13.38 -6.17
CA PHE A 156 -2.69 14.69 -5.59
C PHE A 156 -3.60 15.85 -6.05
N GLU A 157 -4.72 15.56 -6.71
CA GLU A 157 -5.70 16.55 -7.19
C GLU A 157 -6.87 16.78 -6.21
#